data_53c6b44e447d71b25de6b5ef9c1c2ed7
#
_entry.id   53c6b44e447d71b25de6b5ef9c1c2ed7
#
_cell.length_a   1.000
_cell.length_b   1.000
_cell.length_c   1.000
_cell.angle_alpha   90.00
_cell.angle_beta   90.00
_cell.angle_gamma   90.00
#
_symmetry.space_group_name_H-M   'P 1'
#
loop_
_entity.id
_entity.type
_entity.pdbx_description
1 polymer ?
#
loop_
_entity_poly.entity_id
_entity_poly.type
_entity_poly.pdbx_seq_one_letter_code
_entity_poly.pdbx_strand_id
1 'polypeptide(L)'
;MNLLILFAALTIVLSFLCSILEAVLLSVNSTFLKIKISEGKRYAENLQRMKNNIDEPLIIILTLNTVAHTVGAILVGVQAKEVYSSLNNNSYEFFGTFLTEDIVVGIVSSVMTVLILLVSEIIPKTLGATYWHNLVRFTSVFLNTIIPVFRYSGILFLLQFFTRLISKSKNNNVFTREDFSTMAEIAEEEGIIEETESDIIKNMVKFKDVKIRNIMTPFSVMKIASESNTIEDFYNKNPNLSFSRIPIYLGKMDNITGYVLKDNILEQIVKKNSNSQLVSIKRKSIFSNYESPIPKVFDKLIKEREHISMVTDEYGTVRGIVTMEDIIETLLGREIMDETDTVKDMQVLAKTKRKNI
;
A
#
# COMPACT_ATOMS: atom_id res chain seq x y z
N MET A 1 46.65 17.61 29.09
CA MET A 1 45.40 17.01 29.54
C MET A 1 44.17 17.71 28.97
N ASN A 2 44.04 19.03 29.02
CA ASN A 2 42.86 19.75 28.52
C ASN A 2 42.59 19.52 27.01
N LEU A 3 43.65 19.44 26.19
CA LEU A 3 43.54 19.26 24.74
C LEU A 3 43.05 17.83 24.39
N LEU A 4 43.49 16.81 25.13
CA LEU A 4 43.00 15.45 24.98
C LEU A 4 41.52 15.33 25.27
N ILE A 5 41.04 15.92 26.38
CA ILE A 5 39.63 15.93 26.73
C ILE A 5 38.83 16.70 25.68
N LEU A 6 39.34 17.83 25.17
CA LEU A 6 38.69 18.61 24.14
C LEU A 6 38.50 17.82 22.83
N PHE A 7 39.54 17.14 22.35
CA PHE A 7 39.45 16.34 21.13
C PHE A 7 38.54 15.12 21.32
N ALA A 8 38.60 14.45 22.47
CA ALA A 8 37.68 13.36 22.79
C ALA A 8 36.23 13.82 22.82
N ALA A 9 35.95 14.93 23.50
CA ALA A 9 34.59 15.50 23.58
C ALA A 9 34.07 15.94 22.19
N LEU A 10 34.89 16.63 21.41
CA LEU A 10 34.55 17.07 20.06
C LEU A 10 34.22 15.88 19.13
N THR A 11 35.03 14.84 19.17
CA THR A 11 34.82 13.61 18.42
C THR A 11 33.50 12.93 18.77
N ILE A 12 33.26 12.75 20.07
CA ILE A 12 32.02 12.11 20.58
C ILE A 12 30.77 12.94 20.18
N VAL A 13 30.83 14.27 20.37
CA VAL A 13 29.69 15.14 20.05
C VAL A 13 29.39 15.17 18.55
N LEU A 14 30.42 15.28 17.70
CA LEU A 14 30.23 15.31 16.26
C LEU A 14 29.70 13.96 15.74
N SER A 15 30.25 12.86 16.21
CA SER A 15 29.79 11.52 15.86
C SER A 15 28.39 11.26 16.38
N PHE A 16 28.07 11.63 17.62
CA PHE A 16 26.72 11.55 18.20
C PHE A 16 25.69 12.26 17.31
N LEU A 17 26.02 13.48 16.89
CA LEU A 17 25.16 14.25 15.99
C LEU A 17 24.92 13.54 14.65
N CYS A 18 25.99 13.04 14.01
CA CYS A 18 25.87 12.31 12.75
C CYS A 18 25.00 11.06 12.90
N SER A 19 25.16 10.30 14.00
CA SER A 19 24.38 9.09 14.29
C SER A 19 22.90 9.37 14.49
N ILE A 20 22.55 10.47 15.17
CA ILE A 20 21.15 10.92 15.30
C ILE A 20 20.58 11.28 13.94
N LEU A 21 21.29 12.06 13.14
CA LEU A 21 20.82 12.51 11.83
C LEU A 21 20.55 11.33 10.90
N GLU A 22 21.44 10.33 10.89
CA GLU A 22 21.28 9.08 10.15
C GLU A 22 20.02 8.33 10.58
N ALA A 23 19.88 8.08 11.87
CA ALA A 23 18.76 7.33 12.41
C ALA A 23 17.41 8.01 12.15
N VAL A 24 17.34 9.33 12.32
CA VAL A 24 16.12 10.12 12.02
C VAL A 24 15.80 10.06 10.53
N LEU A 25 16.78 10.28 9.64
CA LEU A 25 16.58 10.27 8.20
C LEU A 25 16.02 8.92 7.70
N LEU A 26 16.51 7.81 8.26
CA LEU A 26 16.05 6.47 7.91
C LEU A 26 14.66 6.16 8.49
N SER A 27 14.39 6.61 9.71
CA SER A 27 13.13 6.32 10.43
C SER A 27 11.93 7.13 9.97
N VAL A 28 12.16 8.31 9.35
CA VAL A 28 11.06 9.16 8.89
C VAL A 28 10.20 8.46 7.84
N ASN A 29 8.88 8.41 8.10
CA ASN A 29 7.90 7.81 7.21
C ASN A 29 7.45 8.79 6.11
N SER A 30 7.33 8.31 4.87
CA SER A 30 6.85 9.12 3.73
C SER A 30 5.41 9.62 3.91
N THR A 31 4.55 8.87 4.59
CA THR A 31 3.18 9.28 4.90
C THR A 31 3.16 10.49 5.83
N PHE A 32 3.97 10.47 6.90
CA PHE A 32 4.14 11.61 7.80
C PHE A 32 4.60 12.87 7.06
N LEU A 33 5.58 12.72 6.15
CA LEU A 33 6.06 13.86 5.35
C LEU A 33 4.96 14.42 4.46
N LYS A 34 4.17 13.60 3.81
CA LYS A 34 3.03 14.05 2.98
C LYS A 34 2.01 14.84 3.80
N ILE A 35 1.67 14.36 5.01
CA ILE A 35 0.76 15.07 5.93
C ILE A 35 1.36 16.43 6.31
N LYS A 36 2.66 16.49 6.68
CA LYS A 36 3.31 17.74 7.06
C LYS A 36 3.50 18.72 5.89
N ILE A 37 3.62 18.22 4.67
CA ILE A 37 3.61 19.04 3.45
C ILE A 37 2.23 19.66 3.23
N SER A 38 1.15 18.88 3.39
CA SER A 38 -0.22 19.42 3.29
C SER A 38 -0.54 20.47 4.36
N GLU A 39 0.15 20.41 5.52
CA GLU A 39 0.12 21.45 6.56
C GLU A 39 1.00 22.69 6.22
N GLY A 40 1.67 22.72 5.06
CA GLY A 40 2.54 23.82 4.63
C GLY A 40 3.90 23.90 5.35
N LYS A 41 4.40 22.80 5.90
CA LYS A 41 5.67 22.79 6.65
C LYS A 41 6.88 22.62 5.71
N ARG A 42 7.63 23.69 5.49
CA ARG A 42 8.83 23.71 4.60
C ARG A 42 9.90 22.67 4.94
N TYR A 43 10.09 22.33 6.22
CA TYR A 43 11.05 21.30 6.59
C TYR A 43 10.71 19.92 6.03
N ALA A 44 9.41 19.63 5.89
CA ALA A 44 8.95 18.37 5.35
C ALA A 44 9.19 18.26 3.83
N GLU A 45 9.03 19.35 3.08
CA GLU A 45 9.38 19.41 1.65
C GLU A 45 10.87 19.16 1.41
N ASN A 46 11.73 19.79 2.23
CA ASN A 46 13.18 19.59 2.13
C ASN A 46 13.54 18.12 2.41
N LEU A 47 12.99 17.55 3.47
CA LEU A 47 13.27 16.17 3.85
C LEU A 47 12.70 15.18 2.83
N GLN A 48 11.54 15.46 2.23
CA GLN A 48 10.99 14.65 1.14
C GLN A 48 11.91 14.62 -0.08
N ARG A 49 12.52 15.77 -0.44
CA ARG A 49 13.54 15.83 -1.51
C ARG A 49 14.76 14.99 -1.18
N MET A 50 15.24 15.07 0.07
CA MET A 50 16.37 14.27 0.54
C MET A 50 16.01 12.78 0.53
N LYS A 51 14.78 12.41 0.90
CA LYS A 51 14.32 11.03 0.89
C LYS A 51 14.15 10.45 -0.51
N ASN A 52 13.78 11.27 -1.47
CA ASN A 52 13.70 10.87 -2.88
C ASN A 52 15.10 10.60 -3.50
N ASN A 53 16.15 11.17 -2.93
CA ASN A 53 17.55 10.92 -3.30
C ASN A 53 18.37 10.70 -2.02
N ILE A 54 18.04 9.62 -1.31
CA ILE A 54 18.56 9.33 0.04
C ILE A 54 20.06 9.09 0.07
N ASP A 55 20.65 8.68 -1.05
CA ASP A 55 22.08 8.41 -1.17
C ASP A 55 22.91 9.67 -0.86
N GLU A 56 22.48 10.85 -1.31
CA GLU A 56 23.21 12.09 -1.11
C GLU A 56 23.37 12.46 0.37
N PRO A 57 22.31 12.61 1.17
CA PRO A 57 22.46 12.92 2.60
C PRO A 57 23.12 11.79 3.39
N LEU A 58 22.90 10.52 3.07
CA LEU A 58 23.57 9.41 3.74
C LEU A 58 25.07 9.40 3.51
N ILE A 59 25.52 9.60 2.29
CA ILE A 59 26.97 9.69 1.96
C ILE A 59 27.60 10.80 2.80
N ILE A 60 26.97 11.95 2.91
CA ILE A 60 27.49 13.09 3.70
C ILE A 60 27.59 12.74 5.19
N ILE A 61 26.54 12.20 5.76
CA ILE A 61 26.49 11.82 7.18
C ILE A 61 27.57 10.77 7.48
N LEU A 62 27.65 9.72 6.66
CA LEU A 62 28.63 8.64 6.82
C LEU A 62 30.06 9.15 6.68
N THR A 63 30.30 10.04 5.71
CA THR A 63 31.63 10.65 5.53
C THR A 63 32.03 11.48 6.75
N LEU A 64 31.13 12.34 7.24
CA LEU A 64 31.39 13.15 8.44
C LEU A 64 31.64 12.27 9.66
N ASN A 65 30.83 11.23 9.82
CA ASN A 65 30.97 10.29 10.95
C ASN A 65 32.31 9.55 10.90
N THR A 66 32.69 9.03 9.72
CA THR A 66 33.96 8.34 9.53
C THR A 66 35.18 9.27 9.76
N VAL A 67 35.11 10.50 9.25
CA VAL A 67 36.16 11.51 9.50
C VAL A 67 36.24 11.83 10.99
N ALA A 68 35.11 12.05 11.66
CA ALA A 68 35.08 12.31 13.08
C ALA A 68 35.73 11.18 13.90
N HIS A 69 35.38 9.92 13.61
CA HIS A 69 35.95 8.77 14.30
C HIS A 69 37.46 8.62 14.03
N THR A 70 37.85 8.67 12.75
CA THR A 70 39.25 8.39 12.37
C THR A 70 40.18 9.51 12.84
N VAL A 71 39.87 10.74 12.48
CA VAL A 71 40.71 11.90 12.87
C VAL A 71 40.66 12.11 14.37
N GLY A 72 39.50 11.97 14.98
CA GLY A 72 39.34 12.08 16.42
C GLY A 72 40.14 11.05 17.21
N ALA A 73 40.09 9.78 16.82
CA ALA A 73 40.87 8.71 17.47
C ALA A 73 42.38 8.95 17.34
N ILE A 74 42.84 9.39 16.16
CA ILE A 74 44.29 9.75 15.95
C ILE A 74 44.70 10.90 16.86
N LEU A 75 43.91 11.98 16.89
CA LEU A 75 44.21 13.15 17.71
C LEU A 75 44.25 12.82 19.21
N VAL A 76 43.29 12.01 19.67
CA VAL A 76 43.29 11.55 21.06
C VAL A 76 44.48 10.66 21.37
N GLY A 77 44.85 9.75 20.46
CA GLY A 77 46.07 8.91 20.61
C GLY A 77 47.36 9.71 20.71
N VAL A 78 47.54 10.71 19.82
CA VAL A 78 48.71 11.62 19.80
C VAL A 78 48.74 12.41 21.14
N GLN A 79 47.63 12.96 21.56
CA GLN A 79 47.57 13.71 22.80
C GLN A 79 47.75 12.83 24.06
N ALA A 80 47.32 11.58 24.04
CA ALA A 80 47.61 10.62 25.12
C ALA A 80 49.13 10.38 25.27
N LYS A 81 49.84 10.27 24.16
CA LYS A 81 51.28 10.15 24.14
C LYS A 81 51.99 11.38 24.74
N GLU A 82 51.61 12.60 24.31
CA GLU A 82 52.17 13.84 24.86
C GLU A 82 51.90 14.01 26.35
N VAL A 83 50.68 13.67 26.82
CA VAL A 83 50.33 13.74 28.22
C VAL A 83 51.17 12.77 29.02
N TYR A 84 51.33 11.54 28.54
CA TYR A 84 52.18 10.54 29.20
C TYR A 84 53.64 11.00 29.30
N SER A 85 54.24 11.48 28.21
CA SER A 85 55.59 11.99 28.19
C SER A 85 55.81 13.18 29.13
N SER A 86 54.81 14.04 29.30
CA SER A 86 54.86 15.21 30.20
C SER A 86 54.70 14.84 31.68
N LEU A 87 54.07 13.72 32.00
CA LEU A 87 53.89 13.23 33.38
C LEU A 87 55.01 12.33 33.84
N ASN A 88 55.81 11.80 32.91
CA ASN A 88 56.73 10.67 33.18
C ASN A 88 58.16 11.13 33.46
N ASN A 89 58.35 11.85 34.57
CA ASN A 89 59.69 11.90 35.24
C ASN A 89 59.85 10.74 36.22
N ASN A 90 58.84 9.89 36.47
CA ASN A 90 58.89 8.73 37.36
C ASN A 90 58.15 7.55 36.69
N SER A 91 58.87 6.41 36.59
CA SER A 91 58.28 5.14 36.10
C SER A 91 57.19 4.67 37.05
N TYR A 92 55.94 4.62 36.62
CA TYR A 92 54.86 4.04 37.40
C TYR A 92 54.68 2.57 37.05
N GLU A 93 54.76 1.70 38.08
CA GLU A 93 54.38 0.28 37.96
C GLU A 93 52.86 0.15 38.21
N PHE A 94 52.16 -0.44 37.27
CA PHE A 94 50.78 -0.83 37.39
C PHE A 94 50.67 -2.35 37.22
N PHE A 95 50.26 -3.06 38.25
CA PHE A 95 50.18 -4.54 38.28
C PHE A 95 51.49 -5.25 37.93
N GLY A 96 52.64 -4.72 38.36
CA GLY A 96 53.94 -5.38 38.14
C GLY A 96 54.51 -5.33 36.73
N THR A 97 53.86 -4.57 35.81
CA THR A 97 54.34 -4.28 34.46
C THR A 97 54.68 -2.80 34.35
N PHE A 98 55.83 -2.51 33.72
CA PHE A 98 56.17 -1.13 33.38
C PHE A 98 55.18 -0.60 32.32
N LEU A 99 54.44 0.47 32.63
CA LEU A 99 53.63 1.16 31.65
C LEU A 99 54.53 1.84 30.63
N THR A 100 54.63 1.23 29.46
CA THR A 100 55.28 1.86 28.31
C THR A 100 54.31 2.82 27.63
N GLU A 101 54.85 3.78 26.90
CA GLU A 101 54.10 4.77 26.13
C GLU A 101 53.05 4.11 25.20
N ASP A 102 53.45 3.01 24.53
CA ASP A 102 52.60 2.25 23.61
C ASP A 102 51.40 1.58 24.31
N ILE A 103 51.62 1.07 25.54
CA ILE A 103 50.55 0.46 26.34
C ILE A 103 49.52 1.50 26.73
N VAL A 104 49.96 2.72 27.14
CA VAL A 104 49.01 3.80 27.52
C VAL A 104 48.22 4.27 26.34
N VAL A 105 48.86 4.48 25.16
CA VAL A 105 48.18 4.83 23.91
C VAL A 105 47.19 3.74 23.55
N GLY A 106 47.54 2.46 23.68
CA GLY A 106 46.64 1.32 23.40
C GLY A 106 45.40 1.30 24.31
N ILE A 107 45.60 1.54 25.64
CA ILE A 107 44.49 1.59 26.62
C ILE A 107 43.55 2.77 26.28
N VAL A 108 44.10 3.96 26.09
CA VAL A 108 43.30 5.19 25.78
C VAL A 108 42.53 5.02 24.48
N SER A 109 43.15 4.45 23.43
CA SER A 109 42.50 4.18 22.16
C SER A 109 41.38 3.13 22.29
N SER A 110 41.58 2.07 23.11
CA SER A 110 40.56 1.07 23.38
C SER A 110 39.36 1.65 24.14
N VAL A 111 39.62 2.46 25.18
CA VAL A 111 38.57 3.17 25.91
C VAL A 111 37.80 4.12 24.99
N MET A 112 38.51 4.88 24.16
CA MET A 112 37.86 5.77 23.17
C MET A 112 37.00 5.02 22.18
N THR A 113 37.46 3.86 21.69
CA THR A 113 36.68 3.03 20.76
C THR A 113 35.38 2.56 21.42
N VAL A 114 35.42 2.11 22.66
CA VAL A 114 34.20 1.71 23.39
C VAL A 114 33.29 2.92 23.65
N LEU A 115 33.82 4.08 24.02
CA LEU A 115 33.03 5.30 24.22
C LEU A 115 32.37 5.76 22.91
N ILE A 116 33.10 5.74 21.81
CA ILE A 116 32.53 6.07 20.49
C ILE A 116 31.39 5.08 20.16
N LEU A 117 31.60 3.79 20.29
CA LEU A 117 30.58 2.79 19.99
C LEU A 117 29.33 2.96 20.84
N LEU A 118 29.48 3.08 22.16
CA LEU A 118 28.31 3.15 23.05
C LEU A 118 27.66 4.53 23.02
N VAL A 119 28.43 5.60 23.26
CA VAL A 119 27.91 6.96 23.50
C VAL A 119 27.59 7.67 22.20
N SER A 120 28.37 7.48 21.14
CA SER A 120 28.20 8.24 19.91
C SER A 120 27.61 7.45 18.75
N GLU A 121 27.40 6.12 18.89
CA GLU A 121 26.75 5.33 17.85
C GLU A 121 25.50 4.62 18.33
N ILE A 122 25.57 3.70 19.32
CA ILE A 122 24.42 2.90 19.74
C ILE A 122 23.32 3.76 20.37
N ILE A 123 23.66 4.56 21.38
CA ILE A 123 22.70 5.42 22.10
C ILE A 123 22.02 6.42 21.13
N PRO A 124 22.76 7.22 20.36
CA PRO A 124 22.13 8.22 19.50
C PRO A 124 21.32 7.62 18.35
N LYS A 125 21.72 6.48 17.78
CA LYS A 125 20.91 5.77 16.79
C LYS A 125 19.59 5.30 17.36
N THR A 126 19.62 4.74 18.59
CA THR A 126 18.38 4.33 19.27
C THR A 126 17.48 5.55 19.59
N LEU A 127 18.06 6.63 20.11
CA LEU A 127 17.33 7.87 20.40
C LEU A 127 16.73 8.48 19.11
N GLY A 128 17.53 8.54 18.04
CA GLY A 128 17.10 9.06 16.74
C GLY A 128 15.95 8.24 16.15
N ALA A 129 16.02 6.92 16.22
CA ALA A 129 14.97 6.03 15.73
C ALA A 129 13.68 6.10 16.57
N THR A 130 13.81 6.25 17.90
CA THR A 130 12.65 6.31 18.80
C THR A 130 11.97 7.70 18.76
N TYR A 131 12.75 8.77 18.82
CA TYR A 131 12.25 10.14 18.93
C TYR A 131 12.32 10.94 17.62
N TRP A 132 12.31 10.25 16.46
CA TRP A 132 12.48 10.89 15.16
C TRP A 132 11.44 11.99 14.88
N HIS A 133 10.20 11.88 15.39
CA HIS A 133 9.14 12.88 15.23
C HIS A 133 9.55 14.26 15.73
N ASN A 134 10.23 14.30 16.88
CA ASN A 134 10.66 15.54 17.51
C ASN A 134 11.93 16.11 16.84
N LEU A 135 12.78 15.22 16.33
CA LEU A 135 14.08 15.54 15.75
C LEU A 135 14.01 15.86 14.25
N VAL A 136 12.92 15.52 13.58
CA VAL A 136 12.75 15.63 12.12
C VAL A 136 12.99 17.05 11.60
N ARG A 137 12.53 18.08 12.32
CA ARG A 137 12.73 19.47 11.94
C ARG A 137 14.20 19.88 12.04
N PHE A 138 14.86 19.52 13.13
CA PHE A 138 16.28 19.78 13.33
C PHE A 138 17.12 19.10 12.25
N THR A 139 16.88 17.82 12.00
CA THR A 139 17.55 17.03 10.96
C THR A 139 17.40 17.66 9.58
N SER A 140 16.18 18.09 9.21
CA SER A 140 15.92 18.74 7.93
C SER A 140 16.72 20.03 7.77
N VAL A 141 16.72 20.91 8.78
CA VAL A 141 17.43 22.19 8.72
C VAL A 141 18.93 21.99 8.65
N PHE A 142 19.46 21.11 9.50
CA PHE A 142 20.89 20.81 9.56
C PHE A 142 21.42 20.24 8.24
N LEU A 143 20.75 19.20 7.71
CA LEU A 143 21.15 18.58 6.44
C LEU A 143 21.04 19.58 5.28
N ASN A 144 19.97 20.37 5.23
CA ASN A 144 19.79 21.36 4.18
C ASN A 144 20.90 22.45 4.19
N THR A 145 21.54 22.69 5.34
CA THR A 145 22.66 23.62 5.47
C THR A 145 24.00 22.97 5.06
N ILE A 146 24.19 21.70 5.39
CA ILE A 146 25.46 21.01 5.14
C ILE A 146 25.57 20.46 3.72
N ILE A 147 24.50 19.95 3.12
CA ILE A 147 24.52 19.37 1.78
C ILE A 147 25.14 20.31 0.73
N PRO A 148 24.82 21.60 0.66
CA PRO A 148 25.46 22.50 -0.29
C PRO A 148 26.99 22.58 -0.13
N VAL A 149 27.50 22.61 1.11
CA VAL A 149 28.92 22.67 1.39
C VAL A 149 29.67 21.47 0.80
N PHE A 150 29.11 20.26 1.00
CA PHE A 150 29.69 19.04 0.43
C PHE A 150 29.55 18.95 -1.09
N ARG A 151 28.45 19.50 -1.64
CA ARG A 151 28.24 19.57 -3.08
C ARG A 151 29.31 20.45 -3.78
N TYR A 152 29.65 21.59 -3.18
CA TYR A 152 30.69 22.50 -3.71
C TYR A 152 32.09 21.97 -3.51
N SER A 153 32.39 21.13 -2.52
CA SER A 153 33.71 20.55 -2.29
C SER A 153 34.13 19.50 -3.32
N GLY A 154 33.24 19.05 -4.18
CA GLY A 154 33.51 17.99 -5.16
C GLY A 154 33.59 16.57 -4.58
N ILE A 155 33.61 16.40 -3.26
CA ILE A 155 33.69 15.11 -2.58
C ILE A 155 32.47 14.24 -2.94
N LEU A 156 31.29 14.84 -3.00
CA LEU A 156 30.06 14.14 -3.40
C LEU A 156 30.15 13.56 -4.81
N PHE A 157 30.75 14.27 -5.74
CA PHE A 157 30.91 13.78 -7.11
C PHE A 157 31.78 12.51 -7.16
N LEU A 158 32.86 12.52 -6.42
CA LEU A 158 33.74 11.35 -6.32
C LEU A 158 33.04 10.14 -5.71
N LEU A 159 32.38 10.32 -4.60
CA LEU A 159 31.68 9.24 -3.89
C LEU A 159 30.48 8.71 -4.69
N GLN A 160 29.69 9.58 -5.31
CA GLN A 160 28.59 9.19 -6.18
C GLN A 160 29.04 8.46 -7.45
N PHE A 161 30.25 8.73 -7.94
CA PHE A 161 30.80 7.98 -9.06
C PHE A 161 30.93 6.49 -8.70
N PHE A 162 31.47 6.17 -7.53
CA PHE A 162 31.61 4.80 -7.06
C PHE A 162 30.25 4.14 -6.80
N THR A 163 29.31 4.85 -6.17
CA THR A 163 27.96 4.29 -5.91
C THR A 163 27.19 4.02 -7.21
N ARG A 164 27.32 4.89 -8.22
CA ARG A 164 26.71 4.67 -9.55
C ARG A 164 27.32 3.48 -10.31
N LEU A 165 28.60 3.20 -10.09
CA LEU A 165 29.27 2.05 -10.70
C LEU A 165 28.70 0.73 -10.15
N ILE A 166 28.29 0.72 -8.88
CA ILE A 166 27.75 -0.44 -8.18
C ILE A 166 26.23 -0.55 -8.36
N SER A 167 25.52 0.58 -8.30
CA SER A 167 24.07 0.65 -8.38
C SER A 167 23.57 0.68 -9.83
N LYS A 168 23.46 -0.47 -10.47
CA LYS A 168 22.81 -0.64 -11.78
C LYS A 168 21.27 -0.68 -11.72
N SER A 169 20.67 -0.67 -10.55
CA SER A 169 19.23 -0.84 -10.38
C SER A 169 18.59 0.44 -9.81
N LYS A 170 17.88 1.17 -10.65
CA LYS A 170 16.78 2.03 -10.19
C LYS A 170 15.65 1.12 -9.74
N ASN A 171 15.68 0.66 -8.51
CA ASN A 171 14.47 0.22 -7.85
C ASN A 171 13.63 1.46 -7.56
N ASN A 172 12.83 1.87 -8.53
CA ASN A 172 11.63 2.59 -8.21
C ASN A 172 10.80 1.61 -7.38
N ASN A 173 10.72 1.80 -6.08
CA ASN A 173 9.71 1.17 -5.24
C ASN A 173 8.35 1.67 -5.73
N VAL A 174 7.89 1.10 -6.83
CA VAL A 174 6.53 1.30 -7.31
C VAL A 174 5.68 0.43 -6.40
N PHE A 175 4.87 1.05 -5.55
CA PHE A 175 3.86 0.37 -4.77
C PHE A 175 3.07 -0.56 -5.71
N THR A 176 3.11 -1.83 -5.43
CA THR A 176 2.34 -2.83 -6.14
C THR A 176 0.93 -2.95 -5.53
N ARG A 177 0.04 -3.63 -6.20
CA ARG A 177 -1.30 -3.91 -5.66
C ARG A 177 -1.25 -4.87 -4.49
N GLU A 178 -0.31 -5.81 -4.56
CA GLU A 178 -0.02 -6.77 -3.50
C GLU A 178 0.43 -6.04 -2.24
N ASP A 179 1.30 -5.02 -2.36
CA ASP A 179 1.73 -4.20 -1.23
C ASP A 179 0.53 -3.50 -0.57
N PHE A 180 -0.44 -3.02 -1.37
CA PHE A 180 -1.63 -2.36 -0.84
C PHE A 180 -2.56 -3.35 -0.10
N SER A 181 -2.68 -4.57 -0.60
CA SER A 181 -3.41 -5.65 0.08
C SER A 181 -2.76 -6.01 1.43
N THR A 182 -1.43 -6.16 1.43
CA THR A 182 -0.66 -6.45 2.66
C THR A 182 -0.75 -5.31 3.67
N MET A 183 -0.77 -4.05 3.22
CA MET A 183 -0.97 -2.91 4.12
C MET A 183 -2.35 -2.93 4.80
N ALA A 184 -3.39 -3.39 4.10
CA ALA A 184 -4.71 -3.56 4.70
C ALA A 184 -4.70 -4.65 5.78
N GLU A 185 -4.00 -5.77 5.53
CA GLU A 185 -3.83 -6.84 6.53
C GLU A 185 -3.09 -6.36 7.79
N ILE A 186 -2.00 -5.61 7.62
CA ILE A 186 -1.25 -5.03 8.75
C ILE A 186 -2.14 -4.05 9.54
N ALA A 187 -2.92 -3.22 8.86
CA ALA A 187 -3.82 -2.27 9.52
C ALA A 187 -4.93 -2.97 10.31
N GLU A 188 -5.40 -4.14 9.83
CA GLU A 188 -6.34 -5.01 10.52
C GLU A 188 -5.71 -5.64 11.77
N GLU A 189 -4.49 -6.22 11.66
CA GLU A 189 -3.75 -6.81 12.78
C GLU A 189 -3.45 -5.79 13.88
N GLU A 190 -3.17 -4.54 13.51
CA GLU A 190 -2.94 -3.43 14.45
C GLU A 190 -4.27 -2.84 15.02
N GLY A 191 -5.43 -3.34 14.60
CA GLY A 191 -6.73 -2.85 15.06
C GLY A 191 -7.11 -1.45 14.59
N ILE A 192 -6.47 -0.96 13.51
CA ILE A 192 -6.76 0.36 12.91
C ILE A 192 -8.03 0.30 12.08
N ILE A 193 -8.29 -0.83 11.41
CA ILE A 193 -9.48 -1.13 10.63
C ILE A 193 -10.06 -2.47 11.05
N GLU A 194 -11.35 -2.68 10.79
CA GLU A 194 -12.03 -3.94 11.04
C GLU A 194 -11.74 -4.97 9.92
N GLU A 195 -11.89 -6.27 10.21
CA GLU A 195 -11.76 -7.36 9.24
C GLU A 195 -12.61 -7.11 7.97
N THR A 196 -13.83 -6.63 8.16
CA THR A 196 -14.76 -6.31 7.05
C THR A 196 -14.23 -5.22 6.13
N GLU A 197 -13.58 -4.20 6.68
CA GLU A 197 -12.99 -3.11 5.93
C GLU A 197 -11.74 -3.57 5.17
N SER A 198 -10.91 -4.40 5.80
CA SER A 198 -9.75 -5.04 5.19
C SER A 198 -10.16 -5.89 3.98
N ASP A 199 -11.21 -6.72 4.12
CA ASP A 199 -11.72 -7.56 3.05
C ASP A 199 -12.24 -6.75 1.87
N ILE A 200 -12.96 -5.66 2.11
CA ILE A 200 -13.41 -4.75 1.05
C ILE A 200 -12.21 -4.16 0.29
N ILE A 201 -11.16 -3.73 0.99
CA ILE A 201 -9.95 -3.19 0.38
C ILE A 201 -9.27 -4.27 -0.49
N LYS A 202 -9.12 -5.49 0.02
CA LYS A 202 -8.54 -6.63 -0.71
C LYS A 202 -9.35 -6.97 -1.98
N ASN A 203 -10.69 -6.98 -1.86
CA ASN A 203 -11.58 -7.24 -2.98
C ASN A 203 -11.51 -6.12 -4.02
N MET A 204 -11.44 -4.85 -3.59
CA MET A 204 -11.28 -3.70 -4.49
C MET A 204 -9.98 -3.79 -5.31
N VAL A 205 -8.89 -4.26 -4.71
CA VAL A 205 -7.61 -4.48 -5.41
C VAL A 205 -7.75 -5.52 -6.52
N LYS A 206 -8.49 -6.61 -6.25
CA LYS A 206 -8.74 -7.72 -7.19
C LYS A 206 -9.85 -7.42 -8.21
N PHE A 207 -10.77 -6.51 -7.91
CA PHE A 207 -11.99 -6.21 -8.66
C PHE A 207 -11.77 -5.98 -10.16
N LYS A 208 -10.66 -5.33 -10.50
CA LYS A 208 -10.30 -5.02 -11.90
C LYS A 208 -10.00 -6.26 -12.73
N ASP A 209 -9.53 -7.34 -12.09
CA ASP A 209 -9.06 -8.54 -12.78
C ASP A 209 -10.14 -9.63 -12.86
N VAL A 210 -11.24 -9.45 -12.11
CA VAL A 210 -12.39 -10.36 -12.14
C VAL A 210 -13.23 -10.11 -13.39
N LYS A 211 -13.56 -11.18 -14.09
CA LYS A 211 -14.40 -11.15 -15.30
C LYS A 211 -15.86 -11.45 -14.96
N ILE A 212 -16.79 -10.91 -15.76
CA ILE A 212 -18.24 -11.10 -15.53
C ILE A 212 -18.63 -12.57 -15.48
N ARG A 213 -18.01 -13.42 -16.29
CA ARG A 213 -18.30 -14.86 -16.30
C ARG A 213 -18.17 -15.52 -14.93
N ASN A 214 -17.37 -14.93 -14.04
CA ASN A 214 -17.11 -15.49 -12.72
C ASN A 214 -18.19 -15.11 -11.70
N ILE A 215 -19.00 -14.08 -11.98
CA ILE A 215 -20.00 -13.55 -11.06
C ILE A 215 -21.43 -13.63 -11.61
N MET A 216 -21.61 -13.79 -12.92
CA MET A 216 -22.93 -13.84 -13.55
C MET A 216 -23.78 -15.00 -13.04
N THR A 217 -25.09 -14.79 -12.98
CA THR A 217 -26.07 -15.85 -12.87
C THR A 217 -26.15 -16.63 -14.20
N PRO A 218 -25.82 -17.93 -14.23
CA PRO A 218 -25.82 -18.72 -15.46
C PRO A 218 -27.21 -18.87 -16.09
N PHE A 219 -27.29 -18.93 -17.41
CA PHE A 219 -28.53 -19.08 -18.18
C PHE A 219 -29.43 -20.22 -17.70
N SER A 220 -28.83 -21.36 -17.28
CA SER A 220 -29.57 -22.57 -16.83
C SER A 220 -30.44 -22.37 -15.60
N VAL A 221 -30.21 -21.31 -14.84
CA VAL A 221 -30.96 -20.96 -13.62
C VAL A 221 -31.72 -19.64 -13.75
N MET A 222 -31.60 -18.95 -14.88
CA MET A 222 -32.34 -17.72 -15.15
C MET A 222 -33.85 -18.00 -15.25
N LYS A 223 -34.62 -17.08 -14.68
CA LYS A 223 -36.09 -17.04 -14.92
C LYS A 223 -36.34 -16.18 -16.16
N ILE A 224 -36.82 -16.80 -17.21
CA ILE A 224 -37.12 -16.14 -18.50
C ILE A 224 -38.56 -16.39 -18.92
N ALA A 225 -39.12 -15.54 -19.77
CA ALA A 225 -40.47 -15.71 -20.30
C ALA A 225 -40.51 -15.48 -21.83
N SER A 226 -41.47 -16.10 -22.53
CA SER A 226 -41.71 -15.77 -23.93
C SER A 226 -42.38 -14.40 -24.04
N GLU A 227 -41.95 -13.53 -24.95
CA GLU A 227 -42.55 -12.23 -25.16
C GLU A 227 -43.99 -12.30 -25.70
N SER A 228 -44.40 -13.44 -26.27
CA SER A 228 -45.77 -13.72 -26.73
C SER A 228 -46.73 -14.15 -25.64
N ASN A 229 -46.22 -14.47 -24.43
CA ASN A 229 -47.13 -14.80 -23.30
C ASN A 229 -47.98 -13.60 -22.93
N THR A 230 -49.24 -13.84 -22.58
CA THR A 230 -50.07 -12.79 -21.97
C THR A 230 -49.58 -12.49 -20.55
N ILE A 231 -49.79 -11.28 -20.10
CA ILE A 231 -49.44 -10.84 -18.75
C ILE A 231 -50.14 -11.71 -17.70
N GLU A 232 -51.45 -12.04 -17.95
CA GLU A 232 -52.25 -12.88 -17.09
C GLU A 232 -51.72 -14.30 -16.99
N ASP A 233 -51.45 -14.95 -18.12
CA ASP A 233 -50.90 -16.32 -18.15
C ASP A 233 -49.55 -16.40 -17.43
N PHE A 234 -48.70 -15.40 -17.64
CA PHE A 234 -47.40 -15.35 -16.97
C PHE A 234 -47.55 -15.20 -15.46
N TYR A 235 -48.39 -14.27 -15.01
CA TYR A 235 -48.64 -14.03 -13.60
C TYR A 235 -49.23 -15.25 -12.91
N ASN A 236 -50.24 -15.88 -13.50
CA ASN A 236 -50.92 -17.06 -12.95
C ASN A 236 -49.98 -18.26 -12.82
N LYS A 237 -49.03 -18.43 -13.75
CA LYS A 237 -47.98 -19.48 -13.70
C LYS A 237 -46.89 -19.16 -12.69
N ASN A 238 -46.75 -17.91 -12.24
CA ASN A 238 -45.69 -17.46 -11.35
C ASN A 238 -46.21 -16.56 -10.23
N PRO A 239 -47.13 -17.05 -9.36
CA PRO A 239 -47.75 -16.22 -8.34
C PRO A 239 -46.76 -15.69 -7.30
N ASN A 240 -45.70 -16.43 -7.02
CA ASN A 240 -44.63 -16.05 -6.08
C ASN A 240 -43.35 -15.63 -6.82
N LEU A 241 -43.47 -14.68 -7.76
CA LEU A 241 -42.34 -14.19 -8.48
C LEU A 241 -41.40 -13.36 -7.59
N SER A 242 -40.23 -13.90 -7.29
CA SER A 242 -39.22 -13.24 -6.46
C SER A 242 -38.38 -12.23 -7.26
N PHE A 243 -38.23 -12.42 -8.57
CA PHE A 243 -37.34 -11.57 -9.38
C PHE A 243 -38.03 -10.28 -9.85
N SER A 244 -37.38 -9.14 -9.64
CA SER A 244 -37.88 -7.81 -10.05
C SER A 244 -37.78 -7.58 -11.55
N ARG A 245 -36.85 -8.25 -12.25
CA ARG A 245 -36.58 -8.11 -13.69
C ARG A 245 -36.56 -9.46 -14.37
N ILE A 246 -37.44 -9.65 -15.34
CA ILE A 246 -37.62 -10.93 -16.03
C ILE A 246 -37.18 -10.75 -17.49
N PRO A 247 -36.08 -11.37 -17.94
CA PRO A 247 -35.70 -11.38 -19.34
C PRO A 247 -36.77 -12.09 -20.20
N ILE A 248 -37.03 -11.53 -21.38
CA ILE A 248 -37.99 -12.09 -22.33
C ILE A 248 -37.31 -12.44 -23.66
N TYR A 249 -37.77 -13.51 -24.29
CA TYR A 249 -37.21 -14.04 -25.52
C TYR A 249 -38.23 -14.17 -26.65
N LEU A 250 -37.73 -14.09 -27.88
CA LEU A 250 -38.53 -14.31 -29.10
C LEU A 250 -38.14 -15.64 -29.78
N GLY A 251 -39.09 -16.55 -29.85
CA GLY A 251 -38.92 -17.86 -30.50
C GLY A 251 -38.04 -18.80 -29.70
N LYS A 252 -36.72 -18.72 -29.87
CA LYS A 252 -35.75 -19.56 -29.12
C LYS A 252 -35.44 -18.92 -27.79
N MET A 253 -35.26 -19.73 -26.72
CA MET A 253 -34.98 -19.25 -25.37
C MET A 253 -33.68 -18.44 -25.22
N ASP A 254 -32.69 -18.71 -26.05
CA ASP A 254 -31.40 -18.00 -26.08
C ASP A 254 -31.47 -16.65 -26.80
N ASN A 255 -32.55 -16.38 -27.52
CA ASN A 255 -32.80 -15.12 -28.22
C ASN A 255 -33.51 -14.12 -27.31
N ILE A 256 -32.79 -13.60 -26.32
CA ILE A 256 -33.30 -12.58 -25.39
C ILE A 256 -33.42 -11.24 -26.12
N THR A 257 -34.62 -10.67 -26.17
CA THR A 257 -34.91 -9.39 -26.87
C THR A 257 -35.02 -8.20 -25.93
N GLY A 258 -35.20 -8.46 -24.65
CA GLY A 258 -35.37 -7.41 -23.64
C GLY A 258 -35.72 -8.03 -22.27
N TYR A 259 -36.26 -7.21 -21.40
CA TYR A 259 -36.78 -7.64 -20.12
C TYR A 259 -38.07 -6.88 -19.75
N VAL A 260 -38.82 -7.41 -18.79
CA VAL A 260 -40.00 -6.75 -18.19
C VAL A 260 -39.78 -6.59 -16.69
N LEU A 261 -40.36 -5.53 -16.12
CA LEU A 261 -40.37 -5.31 -14.67
C LEU A 261 -41.56 -6.00 -14.05
N LYS A 262 -41.40 -6.64 -12.88
CA LYS A 262 -42.47 -7.20 -12.07
C LYS A 262 -43.55 -6.16 -11.77
N ASP A 263 -43.14 -4.93 -11.43
CA ASP A 263 -44.06 -3.84 -11.12
C ASP A 263 -44.92 -3.46 -12.31
N ASN A 264 -44.37 -3.46 -13.55
CA ASN A 264 -45.16 -3.18 -14.75
C ASN A 264 -46.17 -4.30 -15.02
N ILE A 265 -45.82 -5.55 -14.74
CA ILE A 265 -46.79 -6.68 -14.83
C ILE A 265 -47.94 -6.46 -13.86
N LEU A 266 -47.64 -6.16 -12.60
CA LEU A 266 -48.67 -5.92 -11.58
C LEU A 266 -49.53 -4.70 -11.92
N GLU A 267 -48.94 -3.64 -12.42
CA GLU A 267 -49.63 -2.43 -12.85
C GLU A 267 -50.66 -2.71 -13.97
N GLN A 268 -50.29 -3.53 -14.98
CA GLN A 268 -51.20 -3.91 -16.06
C GLN A 268 -52.33 -4.78 -15.56
N ILE A 269 -52.10 -5.66 -14.57
CA ILE A 269 -53.16 -6.46 -13.95
C ILE A 269 -54.15 -5.55 -13.23
N VAL A 270 -53.66 -4.61 -12.42
CA VAL A 270 -54.53 -3.64 -11.71
C VAL A 270 -55.35 -2.79 -12.68
N LYS A 271 -54.76 -2.39 -13.82
CA LYS A 271 -55.42 -1.64 -14.90
C LYS A 271 -56.39 -2.47 -15.75
N LYS A 272 -56.57 -3.76 -15.43
CA LYS A 272 -57.40 -4.72 -16.20
C LYS A 272 -56.97 -4.91 -17.64
N ASN A 273 -55.65 -4.74 -17.91
CA ASN A 273 -55.05 -4.87 -19.25
C ASN A 273 -54.21 -6.16 -19.31
N SER A 274 -54.59 -7.19 -18.57
CA SER A 274 -53.83 -8.43 -18.40
C SER A 274 -53.76 -9.32 -19.63
N ASN A 275 -54.70 -9.13 -20.61
CA ASN A 275 -54.69 -9.86 -21.88
C ASN A 275 -53.59 -9.41 -22.85
N SER A 276 -52.93 -8.30 -22.57
CA SER A 276 -51.80 -7.82 -23.39
C SER A 276 -50.62 -8.77 -23.27
N GLN A 277 -49.78 -8.87 -24.35
CA GLN A 277 -48.60 -9.69 -24.30
C GLN A 277 -47.45 -8.98 -23.57
N LEU A 278 -46.50 -9.73 -23.04
CA LEU A 278 -45.33 -9.20 -22.31
C LEU A 278 -44.49 -8.25 -23.17
N VAL A 279 -44.48 -8.44 -24.48
CA VAL A 279 -43.79 -7.53 -25.43
C VAL A 279 -44.27 -6.09 -25.32
N SER A 280 -45.56 -5.85 -24.93
CA SER A 280 -46.12 -4.51 -24.80
C SER A 280 -45.51 -3.65 -23.71
N ILE A 281 -44.91 -4.31 -22.69
CA ILE A 281 -44.23 -3.67 -21.54
C ILE A 281 -42.73 -3.93 -21.55
N LYS A 282 -42.18 -4.36 -22.70
CA LYS A 282 -40.76 -4.68 -22.87
C LYS A 282 -39.87 -3.46 -22.72
N ARG A 283 -38.81 -3.61 -21.97
CA ARG A 283 -37.69 -2.68 -21.90
C ARG A 283 -36.47 -3.23 -22.64
N LYS A 284 -35.67 -2.34 -23.19
CA LYS A 284 -34.44 -2.72 -23.91
C LYS A 284 -33.37 -3.21 -22.92
N SER A 285 -32.81 -4.39 -23.18
CA SER A 285 -31.66 -4.89 -22.41
C SER A 285 -30.34 -4.37 -22.97
N ILE A 286 -29.38 -4.21 -22.10
CA ILE A 286 -27.96 -4.07 -22.48
C ILE A 286 -27.27 -5.42 -22.47
N PHE A 287 -26.24 -5.54 -23.31
CA PHE A 287 -25.46 -6.78 -23.45
C PHE A 287 -23.99 -6.50 -23.16
N SER A 288 -23.32 -7.43 -22.49
CA SER A 288 -21.90 -7.35 -22.16
C SER A 288 -21.22 -8.67 -22.49
N ASN A 289 -20.00 -8.58 -23.03
CA ASN A 289 -19.23 -9.78 -23.35
C ASN A 289 -18.75 -10.45 -22.06
N TYR A 290 -18.86 -11.76 -21.98
CA TYR A 290 -18.58 -12.57 -20.79
C TYR A 290 -17.12 -12.52 -20.33
N GLU A 291 -16.17 -12.16 -21.20
CA GLU A 291 -14.77 -11.89 -20.88
C GLU A 291 -14.50 -10.47 -20.37
N SER A 292 -15.51 -9.60 -20.36
CA SER A 292 -15.35 -8.23 -19.89
C SER A 292 -15.01 -8.18 -18.40
N PRO A 293 -14.06 -7.32 -17.98
CA PRO A 293 -13.81 -7.08 -16.56
C PRO A 293 -14.98 -6.35 -15.91
N ILE A 294 -15.23 -6.66 -14.63
CA ILE A 294 -16.36 -6.10 -13.85
C ILE A 294 -16.44 -4.56 -13.94
N PRO A 295 -15.36 -3.77 -13.74
CA PRO A 295 -15.45 -2.31 -13.77
C PRO A 295 -16.06 -1.76 -15.06
N LYS A 296 -15.71 -2.35 -16.20
CA LYS A 296 -16.23 -1.92 -17.50
C LYS A 296 -17.74 -2.10 -17.61
N VAL A 297 -18.27 -3.16 -17.01
CA VAL A 297 -19.70 -3.45 -17.04
C VAL A 297 -20.43 -2.64 -16.00
N PHE A 298 -19.85 -2.44 -14.84
CA PHE A 298 -20.35 -1.55 -13.82
C PHE A 298 -20.54 -0.12 -14.34
N ASP A 299 -19.50 0.45 -14.99
CA ASP A 299 -19.58 1.77 -15.63
C ASP A 299 -20.67 1.84 -16.70
N LYS A 300 -20.84 0.75 -17.47
CA LYS A 300 -21.89 0.67 -18.49
C LYS A 300 -23.28 0.67 -17.85
N LEU A 301 -23.50 -0.11 -16.80
CA LEU A 301 -24.78 -0.15 -16.07
C LEU A 301 -25.13 1.22 -15.51
N ILE A 302 -24.19 1.91 -14.88
CA ILE A 302 -24.39 3.27 -14.35
C ILE A 302 -24.73 4.26 -15.47
N LYS A 303 -23.97 4.26 -16.57
CA LYS A 303 -24.13 5.20 -17.69
C LYS A 303 -25.49 5.03 -18.38
N GLU A 304 -25.91 3.79 -18.60
CA GLU A 304 -27.20 3.46 -19.24
C GLU A 304 -28.37 3.50 -18.23
N ARG A 305 -28.10 3.71 -16.95
CA ARG A 305 -29.09 3.68 -15.84
C ARG A 305 -29.86 2.36 -15.78
N GLU A 306 -29.16 1.27 -16.03
CA GLU A 306 -29.69 -0.09 -16.00
C GLU A 306 -29.10 -0.87 -14.80
N HIS A 307 -29.87 -1.81 -14.29
CA HIS A 307 -29.46 -2.64 -13.14
C HIS A 307 -29.05 -4.05 -13.57
N ILE A 308 -29.29 -4.41 -14.81
CA ILE A 308 -28.98 -5.74 -15.35
C ILE A 308 -28.32 -5.63 -16.73
N SER A 309 -27.44 -6.57 -17.01
CA SER A 309 -26.88 -6.79 -18.36
C SER A 309 -26.97 -8.25 -18.73
N MET A 310 -27.46 -8.55 -19.93
CA MET A 310 -27.31 -9.88 -20.51
C MET A 310 -25.86 -10.15 -20.84
N VAL A 311 -25.38 -11.32 -20.46
CA VAL A 311 -23.98 -11.72 -20.70
C VAL A 311 -23.94 -12.63 -21.91
N THR A 312 -23.17 -12.23 -22.93
CA THR A 312 -23.05 -12.98 -24.19
C THR A 312 -21.63 -13.47 -24.41
N ASP A 313 -21.52 -14.59 -25.10
CA ASP A 313 -20.23 -15.07 -25.62
C ASP A 313 -19.82 -14.30 -26.90
N GLU A 314 -18.72 -14.75 -27.51
CA GLU A 314 -18.17 -14.16 -28.75
C GLU A 314 -19.10 -14.30 -29.95
N TYR A 315 -20.02 -15.27 -29.91
CA TYR A 315 -20.99 -15.56 -30.98
C TYR A 315 -22.33 -14.83 -30.78
N GLY A 316 -22.46 -14.06 -29.68
CA GLY A 316 -23.69 -13.33 -29.33
C GLY A 316 -24.73 -14.19 -28.60
N THR A 317 -24.41 -15.44 -28.25
CA THR A 317 -25.32 -16.31 -27.49
C THR A 317 -25.36 -15.87 -26.02
N VAL A 318 -26.56 -15.75 -25.46
CA VAL A 318 -26.73 -15.39 -24.04
C VAL A 318 -26.29 -16.55 -23.15
N ARG A 319 -25.32 -16.30 -22.29
CA ARG A 319 -24.74 -17.25 -21.33
C ARG A 319 -25.24 -17.05 -19.91
N GLY A 320 -25.80 -15.88 -19.63
CA GLY A 320 -26.28 -15.54 -18.30
C GLY A 320 -26.75 -14.10 -18.19
N ILE A 321 -26.93 -13.67 -16.98
CA ILE A 321 -27.27 -12.31 -16.60
C ILE A 321 -26.34 -11.86 -15.47
N VAL A 322 -25.95 -10.62 -15.47
CA VAL A 322 -25.25 -9.97 -14.36
C VAL A 322 -26.08 -8.79 -13.87
N THR A 323 -26.20 -8.66 -12.57
CA THR A 323 -26.93 -7.56 -11.93
C THR A 323 -25.93 -6.59 -11.27
N MET A 324 -26.41 -5.43 -10.86
CA MET A 324 -25.63 -4.50 -10.06
C MET A 324 -25.32 -5.08 -8.67
N GLU A 325 -26.25 -5.88 -8.16
CA GLU A 325 -26.10 -6.60 -6.90
C GLU A 325 -24.90 -7.56 -6.95
N ASP A 326 -24.77 -8.44 -7.98
CA ASP A 326 -23.63 -9.36 -8.17
C ASP A 326 -22.28 -8.63 -8.15
N ILE A 327 -22.24 -7.42 -8.73
CA ILE A 327 -21.04 -6.58 -8.78
C ILE A 327 -20.70 -6.04 -7.38
N ILE A 328 -21.70 -5.57 -6.64
CA ILE A 328 -21.51 -5.03 -5.28
C ILE A 328 -21.12 -6.15 -4.31
N GLU A 329 -21.75 -7.31 -4.41
CA GLU A 329 -21.41 -8.51 -3.62
C GLU A 329 -19.94 -8.90 -3.81
N THR A 330 -19.47 -8.88 -5.06
CA THR A 330 -18.06 -9.15 -5.36
C THR A 330 -17.13 -8.13 -4.71
N LEU A 331 -17.53 -6.86 -4.65
CA LEU A 331 -16.75 -5.81 -3.99
C LEU A 331 -16.75 -5.98 -2.47
N LEU A 332 -17.92 -6.29 -1.89
CA LEU A 332 -18.06 -6.48 -0.45
C LEU A 332 -17.49 -7.83 0.03
N GLY A 333 -17.36 -8.81 -0.88
CA GLY A 333 -16.99 -10.18 -0.53
C GLY A 333 -18.08 -10.94 0.23
N ARG A 334 -19.31 -10.46 0.16
CA ARG A 334 -20.49 -11.02 0.88
C ARG A 334 -21.71 -11.02 -0.01
N GLU A 335 -22.52 -12.08 0.09
CA GLU A 335 -23.82 -12.16 -0.57
C GLU A 335 -24.83 -11.21 0.10
N ILE A 336 -25.56 -10.47 -0.70
CA ILE A 336 -26.68 -9.63 -0.28
C ILE A 336 -27.97 -10.45 -0.42
N MET A 337 -28.54 -10.83 0.71
CA MET A 337 -29.79 -11.62 0.73
C MET A 337 -31.00 -10.70 0.92
N ASP A 338 -31.99 -10.80 0.04
CA ASP A 338 -33.31 -10.18 0.20
C ASP A 338 -34.22 -11.11 1.08
N GLU A 339 -35.25 -10.54 1.70
CA GLU A 339 -36.22 -11.29 2.56
C GLU A 339 -36.92 -12.43 1.80
N THR A 340 -36.96 -12.36 0.47
CA THR A 340 -37.60 -13.34 -0.39
C THR A 340 -36.65 -14.38 -0.97
N ASP A 341 -35.35 -14.25 -0.75
CA ASP A 341 -34.36 -15.14 -1.33
C ASP A 341 -34.29 -16.49 -0.64
N THR A 342 -34.52 -17.54 -1.40
CA THR A 342 -34.44 -18.93 -0.94
C THR A 342 -33.10 -19.60 -1.25
N VAL A 343 -32.29 -18.99 -2.09
CA VAL A 343 -31.00 -19.51 -2.57
C VAL A 343 -29.94 -18.43 -2.36
N LYS A 344 -28.91 -18.79 -1.61
CA LYS A 344 -27.82 -17.86 -1.25
C LYS A 344 -26.93 -17.48 -2.44
N ASP A 345 -26.65 -18.44 -3.34
CA ASP A 345 -25.78 -18.25 -4.50
C ASP A 345 -26.33 -19.00 -5.71
N MET A 346 -26.71 -18.28 -6.75
CA MET A 346 -27.26 -18.81 -7.99
C MET A 346 -26.25 -19.60 -8.83
N GLN A 347 -24.95 -19.34 -8.67
CA GLN A 347 -23.90 -20.13 -9.33
C GLN A 347 -23.77 -21.52 -8.69
N VAL A 348 -23.88 -21.60 -7.36
CA VAL A 348 -23.91 -22.87 -6.64
C VAL A 348 -25.14 -23.69 -7.05
N LEU A 349 -26.30 -23.04 -7.16
CA LEU A 349 -27.52 -23.70 -7.66
C LEU A 349 -27.33 -24.24 -9.09
N ALA A 350 -26.70 -23.49 -9.98
CA ALA A 350 -26.43 -23.92 -11.35
C ALA A 350 -25.52 -25.16 -11.39
N LYS A 351 -24.46 -25.18 -10.56
CA LYS A 351 -23.54 -26.32 -10.43
C LYS A 351 -24.26 -27.58 -9.91
N THR A 352 -25.18 -27.41 -8.95
CA THR A 352 -25.95 -28.53 -8.38
C THR A 352 -26.94 -29.09 -9.38
N LYS A 353 -27.66 -28.26 -10.13
CA LYS A 353 -28.58 -28.71 -11.19
C LYS A 353 -27.83 -29.50 -12.29
N ARG A 354 -26.59 -29.10 -12.64
CA ARG A 354 -25.80 -29.80 -13.65
C ARG A 354 -25.31 -31.19 -13.20
N LYS A 355 -25.16 -31.43 -11.89
CA LYS A 355 -24.77 -32.74 -11.34
C LYS A 355 -25.93 -33.75 -11.31
N ASN A 356 -27.16 -33.29 -11.41
CA ASN A 356 -28.38 -34.10 -11.31
C ASN A 356 -28.99 -34.41 -12.70
N ILE A 357 -28.31 -34.02 -13.79
CA ILE A 357 -28.60 -34.39 -15.20
C ILE A 357 -27.51 -35.37 -15.67
#